data_faa04a70b36363c009d238e86e8cd0dd
#
_entry.id   faa04a70b36363c009d238e86e8cd0dd
#
_cell.length_a   1.000
_cell.length_b   1.000
_cell.length_c   1.000
_cell.angle_alpha   90.00
_cell.angle_beta   90.00
_cell.angle_gamma   90.00
#
_symmetry.space_group_name_H-M   'P 1'
#
loop_
_entity.id
_entity.type
_entity.pdbx_description
1 polymer ?
#
loop_
_entity_poly.entity_id
_entity_poly.type
_entity_poly.pdbx_seq_one_letter_code
_entity_poly.pdbx_strand_id
1 'polypeptide(L)'
;MNIFLDTNVIIGYIYSLDPLHTASQKAIIDDYTKYYSFHVNKEIKSVSRRKDREYAKFLSELEKILNKYGDTDFIDLSEIHIKVDRFRQIGKLEKRNMHSAVDVIWQELHFDENTDAFRVKTEFNNYYHNFQSKHRNCKNDCLKEMICLPAYQNKDSNVLNVISEKSLRDYFHGEDEDILFDIHDYLKNNSILDLEMISNDKDFIKAISELIHVLSFNKYMYLEDLLKN
;
A
#
# COMPACT_ATOMS: atom_id res chain seq x y z
N MET A 1 -0.85 5.74 -21.84
CA MET A 1 -0.77 4.35 -21.35
C MET A 1 -1.84 4.18 -20.27
N ASN A 2 -2.45 2.99 -20.20
CA ASN A 2 -3.45 2.67 -19.17
C ASN A 2 -2.79 1.74 -18.15
N ILE A 3 -2.97 2.02 -16.85
CA ILE A 3 -2.45 1.16 -15.80
C ILE A 3 -3.56 0.74 -14.85
N PHE A 4 -3.53 -0.51 -14.43
CA PHE A 4 -4.38 -1.03 -13.36
C PHE A 4 -3.54 -1.14 -12.08
N LEU A 5 -4.05 -0.61 -11.00
CA LEU A 5 -3.38 -0.57 -9.70
C LEU A 5 -4.05 -1.53 -8.72
N ASP A 6 -3.28 -2.48 -8.26
CA ASP A 6 -3.70 -3.42 -7.23
C ASP A 6 -3.77 -2.75 -5.84
N THR A 7 -4.45 -3.39 -4.91
CA THR A 7 -4.68 -2.90 -3.54
C THR A 7 -3.39 -2.49 -2.83
N ASN A 8 -2.33 -3.30 -2.92
CA ASN A 8 -1.07 -3.03 -2.24
C ASN A 8 -0.38 -1.74 -2.77
N VAL A 9 -0.54 -1.43 -4.07
CA VAL A 9 -0.01 -0.20 -4.68
C VAL A 9 -0.77 1.02 -4.17
N ILE A 10 -2.10 0.97 -4.14
CA ILE A 10 -2.93 2.08 -3.67
C ILE A 10 -2.74 2.30 -2.17
N ILE A 11 -2.68 1.25 -1.37
CA ILE A 11 -2.40 1.33 0.07
C ILE A 11 -1.02 1.90 0.35
N GLY A 12 0.01 1.46 -0.38
CA GLY A 12 1.35 2.02 -0.26
C GLY A 12 1.38 3.53 -0.53
N TYR A 13 0.63 3.99 -1.53
CA TYR A 13 0.51 5.43 -1.81
C TYR A 13 -0.19 6.22 -0.69
N ILE A 14 -1.28 5.67 -0.14
CA ILE A 14 -2.08 6.35 0.89
C ILE A 14 -1.30 6.53 2.19
N TYR A 15 -0.51 5.53 2.60
CA TYR A 15 0.17 5.54 3.88
C TYR A 15 1.67 5.85 3.73
N SER A 16 2.09 7.07 4.09
CA SER A 16 3.51 7.48 4.01
C SER A 16 4.45 6.60 4.84
N LEU A 17 3.94 5.97 5.89
CA LEU A 17 4.68 5.02 6.73
C LEU A 17 4.74 3.60 6.15
N ASP A 18 4.10 3.33 5.00
CA ASP A 18 4.14 2.03 4.36
C ASP A 18 5.49 1.82 3.62
N PRO A 19 6.14 0.65 3.75
CA PRO A 19 7.38 0.37 3.04
C PRO A 19 7.30 0.52 1.52
N LEU A 20 6.11 0.38 0.95
CA LEU A 20 5.87 0.52 -0.49
C LEU A 20 5.62 1.97 -0.94
N HIS A 21 5.60 2.94 0.00
CA HIS A 21 5.17 4.30 -0.30
C HIS A 21 5.92 4.93 -1.48
N THR A 22 7.24 4.90 -1.48
CA THR A 22 8.06 5.49 -2.54
C THR A 22 7.82 4.84 -3.91
N ALA A 23 7.70 3.51 -3.95
CA ALA A 23 7.40 2.80 -5.20
C ALA A 23 5.97 3.12 -5.69
N SER A 24 5.02 3.16 -4.78
CA SER A 24 3.62 3.48 -5.07
C SER A 24 3.45 4.93 -5.55
N GLN A 25 4.22 5.88 -5.02
CA GLN A 25 4.25 7.25 -5.53
C GLN A 25 4.69 7.31 -6.98
N LYS A 26 5.77 6.61 -7.35
CA LYS A 26 6.21 6.54 -8.75
C LYS A 26 5.12 5.99 -9.67
N ALA A 27 4.41 4.93 -9.27
CA ALA A 27 3.34 4.34 -10.05
C ALA A 27 2.13 5.28 -10.24
N ILE A 28 1.85 6.16 -9.27
CA ILE A 28 0.62 6.96 -9.24
C ILE A 28 0.81 8.38 -9.80
N ILE A 29 2.02 8.96 -9.68
CA ILE A 29 2.27 10.36 -10.12
C ILE A 29 2.33 10.51 -11.65
N ASP A 30 2.66 9.45 -12.39
CA ASP A 30 2.76 9.51 -13.85
C ASP A 30 1.41 9.85 -14.52
N ASP A 31 1.46 10.55 -15.68
CA ASP A 31 0.30 10.97 -16.47
C ASP A 31 -0.38 9.82 -17.23
N TYR A 32 -0.65 8.73 -16.54
CA TYR A 32 -1.37 7.58 -17.07
C TYR A 32 -2.84 7.60 -16.64
N THR A 33 -3.71 7.02 -17.47
CA THR A 33 -5.08 6.72 -17.04
C THR A 33 -5.02 5.54 -16.08
N LYS A 34 -5.47 5.77 -14.84
CA LYS A 34 -5.38 4.81 -13.75
C LYS A 34 -6.71 4.13 -13.50
N TYR A 35 -6.65 2.82 -13.32
CA TYR A 35 -7.80 1.98 -13.06
C TYR A 35 -7.62 1.19 -11.78
N TYR A 36 -8.69 0.93 -11.09
CA TYR A 36 -8.82 -0.05 -10.02
C TYR A 36 -10.18 -0.73 -10.14
N SER A 37 -10.43 -1.85 -9.46
CA SER A 37 -11.69 -2.56 -9.60
C SER A 37 -12.59 -2.45 -8.37
N PHE A 38 -13.83 -2.94 -8.53
CA PHE A 38 -14.79 -3.08 -7.44
C PHE A 38 -14.21 -3.90 -6.26
N HIS A 39 -13.53 -5.04 -6.56
CA HIS A 39 -12.93 -5.88 -5.51
C HIS A 39 -11.72 -5.22 -4.87
N VAL A 40 -10.87 -4.52 -5.64
CA VAL A 40 -9.82 -3.66 -5.08
C VAL A 40 -10.40 -2.61 -4.13
N ASN A 41 -11.51 -1.93 -4.50
CA ASN A 41 -12.16 -0.95 -3.62
C ASN A 41 -12.68 -1.57 -2.31
N LYS A 42 -13.23 -2.78 -2.39
CA LYS A 42 -13.68 -3.52 -1.22
C LYS A 42 -12.52 -3.89 -0.31
N GLU A 43 -11.42 -4.35 -0.89
CA GLU A 43 -10.23 -4.72 -0.15
C GLU A 43 -9.54 -3.49 0.47
N ILE A 44 -9.40 -2.37 -0.24
CA ILE A 44 -8.86 -1.11 0.29
C ILE A 44 -9.60 -0.70 1.57
N LYS A 45 -10.92 -0.84 1.64
CA LYS A 45 -11.71 -0.49 2.83
C LYS A 45 -11.31 -1.34 4.05
N SER A 46 -11.08 -2.63 3.86
CA SER A 46 -10.70 -3.56 4.94
C SER A 46 -9.25 -3.35 5.37
N VAL A 47 -8.34 -3.22 4.40
CA VAL A 47 -6.91 -3.03 4.64
C VAL A 47 -6.65 -1.67 5.28
N SER A 48 -7.29 -0.58 4.81
CA SER A 48 -7.17 0.74 5.44
C SER A 48 -7.57 0.72 6.91
N ARG A 49 -8.71 0.10 7.26
CA ARG A 49 -9.14 -0.01 8.66
C ARG A 49 -8.14 -0.75 9.55
N ARG A 50 -7.46 -1.75 9.00
CA ARG A 50 -6.39 -2.48 9.70
C ARG A 50 -5.17 -1.60 9.87
N LYS A 51 -4.68 -0.97 8.80
CA LYS A 51 -3.52 -0.06 8.81
C LYS A 51 -3.73 1.12 9.77
N ASP A 52 -4.90 1.75 9.75
CA ASP A 52 -5.25 2.84 10.66
C ASP A 52 -5.09 2.41 12.13
N ARG A 53 -5.54 1.21 12.49
CA ARG A 53 -5.41 0.68 13.86
C ARG A 53 -3.96 0.34 14.22
N GLU A 54 -3.23 -0.27 13.30
CA GLU A 54 -1.83 -0.67 13.50
C GLU A 54 -0.94 0.56 13.69
N TYR A 55 -1.06 1.55 12.81
CA TYR A 55 -0.29 2.79 12.91
C TYR A 55 -0.71 3.65 14.11
N ALA A 56 -2.01 3.77 14.39
CA ALA A 56 -2.46 4.50 15.60
C ALA A 56 -1.87 3.88 16.88
N LYS A 57 -1.83 2.55 16.98
CA LYS A 57 -1.20 1.87 18.11
C LYS A 57 0.32 2.11 18.15
N PHE A 58 0.99 2.03 17.00
CA PHE A 58 2.42 2.30 16.91
C PHE A 58 2.75 3.74 17.35
N LEU A 59 2.03 4.73 16.82
CA LEU A 59 2.21 6.14 17.16
C LEU A 59 1.93 6.41 18.65
N SER A 60 0.92 5.76 19.23
CA SER A 60 0.65 5.86 20.68
C SER A 60 1.79 5.28 21.52
N GLU A 61 2.41 4.18 21.10
CA GLU A 61 3.58 3.64 21.82
C GLU A 61 4.80 4.55 21.66
N LEU A 62 4.98 5.15 20.48
CA LEU A 62 6.05 6.12 20.24
C LEU A 62 5.86 7.38 21.08
N GLU A 63 4.64 7.91 21.19
CA GLU A 63 4.28 9.03 22.06
C GLU A 63 4.68 8.76 23.53
N LYS A 64 4.42 7.57 24.03
CA LYS A 64 4.81 7.18 25.39
C LYS A 64 6.33 7.18 25.61
N ILE A 65 7.11 6.88 24.57
CA ILE A 65 8.57 6.98 24.62
C ILE A 65 8.98 8.45 24.68
N LEU A 66 8.45 9.28 23.78
CA LEU A 66 8.79 10.69 23.68
C LEU A 66 8.46 11.44 24.96
N ASN A 67 7.32 11.12 25.59
CA ASN A 67 6.89 11.75 26.85
C ASN A 67 7.77 11.40 28.09
N LYS A 68 8.73 10.47 27.95
CA LYS A 68 9.68 10.18 29.04
C LYS A 68 10.87 11.14 29.08
N TYR A 69 11.11 11.91 28.05
CA TYR A 69 12.16 12.92 28.02
C TYR A 69 11.67 14.21 28.68
N GLY A 70 12.54 14.88 29.43
CA GLY A 70 12.29 16.24 29.93
C GLY A 70 12.24 17.25 28.78
N ASP A 71 11.58 18.39 28.98
CA ASP A 71 11.44 19.39 27.91
C ASP A 71 12.74 20.06 27.51
N THR A 72 13.76 20.01 28.39
CA THR A 72 15.12 20.52 28.15
C THR A 72 16.07 19.45 27.61
N ASP A 73 15.62 18.22 27.47
CA ASP A 73 16.46 17.14 26.94
C ASP A 73 16.60 17.28 25.42
N PHE A 74 17.56 16.56 24.87
CA PHE A 74 17.66 16.30 23.44
C PHE A 74 17.29 14.85 23.17
N ILE A 75 16.63 14.61 22.04
CA ILE A 75 16.25 13.27 21.61
C ILE A 75 17.13 12.87 20.42
N ASP A 76 17.88 11.80 20.62
CA ASP A 76 18.68 11.16 19.58
C ASP A 76 17.83 10.11 18.86
N LEU A 77 17.81 10.17 17.52
CA LEU A 77 17.08 9.23 16.68
C LEU A 77 17.50 7.77 16.94
N SER A 78 18.79 7.54 17.17
CA SER A 78 19.32 6.20 17.45
C SER A 78 18.79 5.62 18.76
N GLU A 79 18.57 6.47 19.79
CA GLU A 79 17.93 6.03 21.03
C GLU A 79 16.47 5.65 20.83
N ILE A 80 15.76 6.35 19.95
CA ILE A 80 14.38 6.00 19.62
C ILE A 80 14.33 4.61 18.96
N HIS A 81 15.23 4.33 18.02
CA HIS A 81 15.34 3.00 17.40
C HIS A 81 15.58 1.90 18.44
N ILE A 82 16.51 2.10 19.39
CA ILE A 82 16.77 1.14 20.48
C ILE A 82 15.50 0.91 21.34
N LYS A 83 14.70 1.95 21.55
CA LYS A 83 13.46 1.84 22.34
C LYS A 83 12.36 1.14 21.56
N VAL A 84 12.27 1.40 20.25
CA VAL A 84 11.32 0.73 19.33
C VAL A 84 11.63 -0.76 19.20
N ASP A 85 12.87 -1.20 19.29
CA ASP A 85 13.25 -2.61 19.33
C ASP A 85 12.60 -3.41 20.45
N ARG A 86 12.22 -2.72 21.53
CA ARG A 86 11.54 -3.31 22.68
C ARG A 86 10.03 -3.43 22.50
N PHE A 87 9.49 -2.89 21.41
CA PHE A 87 8.05 -3.03 21.14
C PHE A 87 7.70 -4.48 20.83
N ARG A 88 6.53 -4.87 21.32
CA ARG A 88 5.89 -6.10 20.86
C ARG A 88 5.36 -5.86 19.43
N GLN A 89 5.25 -6.94 18.68
CA GLN A 89 4.63 -6.89 17.37
C GLN A 89 3.23 -6.23 17.44
N ILE A 90 2.97 -5.30 16.52
CA ILE A 90 1.71 -4.58 16.44
C ILE A 90 0.93 -5.06 15.20
N GLY A 91 0.05 -6.02 15.39
CA GLY A 91 -0.68 -6.63 14.27
C GLY A 91 0.27 -7.27 13.25
N LYS A 92 0.19 -6.83 12.00
CA LYS A 92 1.12 -7.23 10.92
C LYS A 92 2.31 -6.29 10.75
N LEU A 93 2.43 -5.25 11.57
CA LEU A 93 3.55 -4.31 11.50
C LEU A 93 4.81 -4.95 12.10
N GLU A 94 5.74 -5.32 11.24
CA GLU A 94 7.02 -5.91 11.61
C GLU A 94 7.97 -4.86 12.21
N LYS A 95 8.96 -5.30 13.02
CA LYS A 95 9.95 -4.40 13.61
C LYS A 95 10.69 -3.55 12.58
N ARG A 96 11.13 -4.15 11.47
CA ARG A 96 11.78 -3.43 10.37
C ARG A 96 10.92 -2.27 9.86
N ASN A 97 9.61 -2.49 9.72
CA ASN A 97 8.69 -1.48 9.25
C ASN A 97 8.44 -0.39 10.30
N MET A 98 8.53 -0.73 11.61
CA MET A 98 8.46 0.28 12.68
C MET A 98 9.69 1.20 12.66
N HIS A 99 10.88 0.66 12.43
CA HIS A 99 12.11 1.47 12.26
C HIS A 99 11.98 2.43 11.08
N SER A 100 11.62 1.89 9.91
CA SER A 100 11.38 2.70 8.72
C SER A 100 10.31 3.78 8.95
N ALA A 101 9.26 3.47 9.70
CA ALA A 101 8.23 4.44 10.04
C ALA A 101 8.76 5.57 10.95
N VAL A 102 9.67 5.27 11.89
CA VAL A 102 10.36 6.31 12.70
C VAL A 102 11.17 7.21 11.79
N ASP A 103 11.98 6.64 10.89
CA ASP A 103 12.81 7.43 9.96
C ASP A 103 11.95 8.37 9.09
N VAL A 104 10.84 7.87 8.55
CA VAL A 104 9.89 8.67 7.77
C VAL A 104 9.29 9.81 8.60
N ILE A 105 8.88 9.54 9.85
CA ILE A 105 8.34 10.58 10.74
C ILE A 105 9.40 11.65 11.00
N TRP A 106 10.65 11.25 11.29
CA TRP A 106 11.75 12.19 11.52
C TRP A 106 12.01 13.08 10.31
N GLN A 107 11.99 12.49 9.11
CA GLN A 107 12.15 13.23 7.85
C GLN A 107 10.96 14.15 7.55
N GLU A 108 9.72 13.68 7.69
CA GLU A 108 8.51 14.49 7.43
C GLU A 108 8.41 15.70 8.40
N LEU A 109 8.91 15.54 9.65
CA LEU A 109 8.91 16.60 10.65
C LEU A 109 10.21 17.43 10.66
N HIS A 110 11.12 17.13 9.73
CA HIS A 110 12.41 17.83 9.59
C HIS A 110 13.20 17.90 10.92
N PHE A 111 13.25 16.78 11.63
CA PHE A 111 14.09 16.66 12.82
C PHE A 111 15.52 16.31 12.43
N ASP A 112 16.48 16.93 13.13
CA ASP A 112 17.88 16.55 13.08
C ASP A 112 18.11 15.24 13.85
N GLU A 113 19.30 14.64 13.71
CA GLU A 113 19.67 13.42 14.47
C GLU A 113 19.53 13.62 15.98
N ASN A 114 19.74 14.86 16.45
CA ASN A 114 19.63 15.24 17.85
C ASN A 114 18.78 16.52 17.98
N THR A 115 17.52 16.38 18.29
CA THR A 115 16.54 17.47 18.29
C THR A 115 15.99 17.71 19.71
N ASP A 116 15.72 18.97 20.02
CA ASP A 116 15.09 19.42 21.27
C ASP A 116 13.78 18.67 21.55
N ALA A 117 13.65 18.11 22.76
CA ALA A 117 12.54 17.24 23.13
C ALA A 117 11.19 17.97 23.15
N PHE A 118 11.15 19.24 23.51
CA PHE A 118 9.91 20.02 23.48
C PHE A 118 9.40 20.18 22.07
N ARG A 119 10.31 20.49 21.12
CA ARG A 119 9.97 20.57 19.68
C ARG A 119 9.49 19.21 19.16
N VAL A 120 10.25 18.11 19.42
CA VAL A 120 9.85 16.77 18.97
C VAL A 120 8.46 16.39 19.49
N LYS A 121 8.19 16.56 20.77
CA LYS A 121 6.87 16.24 21.35
C LYS A 121 5.75 17.06 20.73
N THR A 122 5.96 18.36 20.56
CA THR A 122 4.94 19.27 20.03
C THR A 122 4.58 18.93 18.58
N GLU A 123 5.59 18.78 17.71
CA GLU A 123 5.38 18.49 16.29
C GLU A 123 4.88 17.06 16.09
N PHE A 124 5.37 16.08 16.87
CA PHE A 124 4.87 14.72 16.84
C PHE A 124 3.39 14.61 17.26
N ASN A 125 2.98 15.33 18.31
CA ASN A 125 1.58 15.35 18.73
C ASN A 125 0.67 15.90 17.63
N ASN A 126 1.07 16.96 16.96
CA ASN A 126 0.34 17.51 15.82
C ASN A 126 0.28 16.49 14.65
N TYR A 127 1.39 15.82 14.37
CA TYR A 127 1.45 14.75 13.37
C TYR A 127 0.49 13.60 13.70
N TYR A 128 0.52 13.11 14.94
CA TYR A 128 -0.30 12.01 15.40
C TYR A 128 -1.80 12.33 15.32
N HIS A 129 -2.21 13.50 15.80
CA HIS A 129 -3.61 13.94 15.73
C HIS A 129 -4.13 14.07 14.31
N ASN A 130 -3.29 14.47 13.37
CA ASN A 130 -3.66 14.65 11.96
C ASN A 130 -3.50 13.38 11.11
N PHE A 131 -2.84 12.35 11.62
CA PHE A 131 -2.46 11.16 10.87
C PHE A 131 -3.64 10.52 10.14
N GLN A 132 -4.72 10.19 10.84
CA GLN A 132 -5.87 9.51 10.24
C GLN A 132 -6.63 10.39 9.23
N SER A 133 -6.75 11.69 9.50
CA SER A 133 -7.42 12.62 8.58
C SER A 133 -6.62 12.82 7.30
N LYS A 134 -5.28 12.94 7.40
CA LYS A 134 -4.35 13.03 6.26
C LYS A 134 -4.54 11.82 5.32
N HIS A 135 -4.53 10.60 5.87
CA HIS A 135 -4.67 9.38 5.06
C HIS A 135 -6.06 9.20 4.47
N ARG A 136 -7.11 9.57 5.21
CA ARG A 136 -8.48 9.55 4.69
C ARG A 136 -8.64 10.50 3.50
N ASN A 137 -8.09 11.70 3.60
CA ASN A 137 -8.14 12.68 2.52
C ASN A 137 -7.33 12.19 1.31
N CYS A 138 -6.09 11.74 1.53
CA CYS A 138 -5.24 11.16 0.48
C CYS A 138 -5.94 10.01 -0.25
N LYS A 139 -6.58 9.08 0.49
CA LYS A 139 -7.36 7.99 -0.11
C LYS A 139 -8.50 8.51 -0.98
N ASN A 140 -9.28 9.46 -0.48
CA ASN A 140 -10.43 9.97 -1.20
C ASN A 140 -10.02 10.70 -2.48
N ASP A 141 -8.95 11.48 -2.41
CA ASP A 141 -8.44 12.24 -3.56
C ASP A 141 -7.82 11.28 -4.60
N CYS A 142 -7.00 10.33 -4.16
CA CYS A 142 -6.44 9.30 -5.02
C CYS A 142 -7.52 8.51 -5.80
N LEU A 143 -8.55 8.01 -5.10
CA LEU A 143 -9.60 7.22 -5.73
C LEU A 143 -10.53 8.03 -6.64
N LYS A 144 -10.68 9.35 -6.42
CA LYS A 144 -11.45 10.23 -7.32
C LYS A 144 -10.77 10.42 -8.68
N GLU A 145 -9.45 10.38 -8.71
CA GLU A 145 -8.65 10.55 -9.94
C GLU A 145 -8.53 9.27 -10.77
N MET A 146 -9.06 8.16 -10.25
CA MET A 146 -8.99 6.84 -10.89
C MET A 146 -10.36 6.36 -11.39
N ILE A 147 -10.34 5.52 -12.41
CA ILE A 147 -11.54 4.88 -12.95
C ILE A 147 -11.76 3.54 -12.23
N CYS A 148 -12.92 3.42 -11.58
CA CYS A 148 -13.31 2.16 -10.94
C CYS A 148 -13.96 1.22 -11.96
N LEU A 149 -13.35 0.08 -12.22
CA LEU A 149 -13.94 -0.98 -13.03
C LEU A 149 -15.08 -1.65 -12.25
N PRO A 150 -16.19 -2.01 -12.92
CA PRO A 150 -17.27 -2.75 -12.28
C PRO A 150 -16.82 -4.16 -11.90
N ALA A 151 -17.57 -4.81 -11.01
CA ALA A 151 -17.40 -6.23 -10.77
C ALA A 151 -17.71 -7.03 -12.05
N TYR A 152 -16.95 -8.10 -12.27
CA TYR A 152 -17.23 -9.04 -13.37
C TYR A 152 -18.65 -9.60 -13.29
N GLN A 153 -19.26 -9.88 -14.44
CA GLN A 153 -20.57 -10.49 -14.49
C GLN A 153 -20.49 -12.02 -14.46
N ASN A 154 -19.53 -12.58 -15.21
CA ASN A 154 -19.31 -14.00 -15.29
C ASN A 154 -17.82 -14.33 -15.34
N LYS A 155 -17.39 -15.35 -14.60
CA LYS A 155 -16.02 -15.87 -14.71
C LYS A 155 -15.87 -16.62 -16.03
N ASP A 156 -14.87 -16.23 -16.82
CA ASP A 156 -14.56 -16.87 -18.10
C ASP A 156 -14.11 -18.33 -17.87
N SER A 157 -14.83 -19.27 -18.52
CA SER A 157 -14.58 -20.70 -18.36
C SER A 157 -13.19 -21.13 -18.86
N ASN A 158 -12.64 -20.46 -19.88
CA ASN A 158 -11.30 -20.80 -20.38
C ASN A 158 -10.24 -20.43 -19.34
N VAL A 159 -10.38 -19.25 -18.71
CA VAL A 159 -9.47 -18.82 -17.62
C VAL A 159 -9.59 -19.78 -16.43
N LEU A 160 -10.83 -20.14 -16.01
CA LEU A 160 -11.05 -21.08 -14.91
C LEU A 160 -10.44 -22.45 -15.19
N ASN A 161 -10.54 -22.96 -16.41
CA ASN A 161 -9.95 -24.24 -16.80
C ASN A 161 -8.42 -24.21 -16.64
N VAL A 162 -7.75 -23.14 -17.13
CA VAL A 162 -6.30 -23.01 -16.98
C VAL A 162 -5.88 -22.86 -15.53
N ILE A 163 -6.63 -22.10 -14.71
CA ILE A 163 -6.40 -21.99 -13.26
C ILE A 163 -6.43 -23.40 -12.62
N SER A 164 -7.42 -24.21 -13.00
CA SER A 164 -7.59 -25.55 -12.46
C SER A 164 -6.51 -26.53 -12.95
N GLU A 165 -6.23 -26.54 -14.26
CA GLU A 165 -5.24 -27.42 -14.88
C GLU A 165 -3.82 -27.16 -14.36
N LYS A 166 -3.45 -25.90 -14.17
CA LYS A 166 -2.13 -25.50 -13.67
C LYS A 166 -2.06 -25.41 -12.14
N SER A 167 -3.13 -25.74 -11.42
CA SER A 167 -3.21 -25.66 -9.95
C SER A 167 -2.84 -24.26 -9.40
N LEU A 168 -3.30 -23.21 -10.07
CA LEU A 168 -2.91 -21.82 -9.74
C LEU A 168 -3.68 -21.23 -8.55
N ARG A 169 -4.68 -21.92 -8.00
CA ARG A 169 -5.49 -21.41 -6.89
C ARG A 169 -4.69 -21.05 -5.66
N ASP A 170 -3.59 -21.73 -5.41
CA ASP A 170 -2.71 -21.49 -4.25
C ASP A 170 -1.94 -20.15 -4.34
N TYR A 171 -1.89 -19.56 -5.53
CA TYR A 171 -1.27 -18.25 -5.78
C TYR A 171 -2.23 -17.07 -5.63
N PHE A 172 -3.53 -17.32 -5.49
CA PHE A 172 -4.52 -16.28 -5.28
C PHE A 172 -4.85 -16.14 -3.80
N HIS A 173 -4.69 -14.95 -3.28
CA HIS A 173 -4.96 -14.62 -1.88
C HIS A 173 -6.10 -13.62 -1.76
N GLY A 174 -7.06 -13.90 -0.87
CA GLY A 174 -8.17 -12.97 -0.63
C GLY A 174 -9.04 -12.74 -1.86
N GLU A 175 -9.03 -11.54 -2.40
CA GLU A 175 -9.86 -11.11 -3.54
C GLU A 175 -9.11 -11.20 -4.90
N ASP A 176 -7.88 -11.74 -4.96
CA ASP A 176 -7.02 -11.69 -6.16
C ASP A 176 -7.67 -12.32 -7.40
N GLU A 177 -8.30 -13.49 -7.25
CA GLU A 177 -9.01 -14.14 -8.35
C GLU A 177 -10.15 -13.26 -8.86
N ASP A 178 -10.91 -12.63 -7.97
CA ASP A 178 -12.02 -11.75 -8.34
C ASP A 178 -11.51 -10.45 -8.99
N ILE A 179 -10.39 -9.90 -8.52
CA ILE A 179 -9.71 -8.75 -9.14
C ILE A 179 -9.28 -9.10 -10.58
N LEU A 180 -8.70 -10.27 -10.78
CA LEU A 180 -8.31 -10.76 -12.11
C LEU A 180 -9.50 -10.80 -13.06
N PHE A 181 -10.64 -11.34 -12.61
CA PHE A 181 -11.85 -11.40 -13.42
C PHE A 181 -12.48 -10.04 -13.67
N ASP A 182 -12.42 -9.10 -12.73
CA ASP A 182 -12.86 -7.71 -12.96
C ASP A 182 -12.13 -7.09 -14.15
N ILE A 183 -10.79 -7.25 -14.20
CA ILE A 183 -9.97 -6.72 -15.29
C ILE A 183 -10.26 -7.43 -16.60
N HIS A 184 -10.25 -8.76 -16.57
CA HIS A 184 -10.44 -9.59 -17.76
C HIS A 184 -11.79 -9.35 -18.44
N ASP A 185 -12.89 -9.40 -17.67
CA ASP A 185 -14.25 -9.20 -18.17
C ASP A 185 -14.44 -7.77 -18.72
N TYR A 186 -13.91 -6.76 -18.01
CA TYR A 186 -13.99 -5.37 -18.45
C TYR A 186 -13.27 -5.16 -19.78
N LEU A 187 -12.05 -5.64 -19.92
CA LEU A 187 -11.25 -5.47 -21.15
C LEU A 187 -11.85 -6.24 -22.34
N LYS A 188 -12.36 -7.45 -22.10
CA LYS A 188 -13.05 -8.26 -23.11
C LYS A 188 -14.27 -7.53 -23.69
N ASN A 189 -15.01 -6.81 -22.85
CA ASN A 189 -16.25 -6.15 -23.23
C ASN A 189 -16.05 -4.71 -23.76
N ASN A 190 -14.93 -4.05 -23.50
CA ASN A 190 -14.72 -2.64 -23.81
C ASN A 190 -13.59 -2.37 -24.82
N SER A 191 -12.96 -3.41 -25.38
CA SER A 191 -11.89 -3.29 -26.40
C SER A 191 -10.75 -2.34 -26.03
N ILE A 192 -10.41 -2.22 -24.75
CA ILE A 192 -9.26 -1.46 -24.29
C ILE A 192 -8.02 -2.34 -24.52
N LEU A 193 -7.15 -1.94 -25.45
CA LEU A 193 -6.09 -2.82 -25.95
C LEU A 193 -4.75 -2.72 -25.19
N ASP A 194 -4.56 -1.73 -24.32
CA ASP A 194 -3.24 -1.49 -23.70
C ASP A 194 -3.39 -1.12 -22.23
N LEU A 195 -3.58 -2.15 -21.40
CA LEU A 195 -3.60 -2.02 -19.94
C LEU A 195 -2.46 -2.82 -19.34
N GLU A 196 -1.66 -2.17 -18.50
CA GLU A 196 -0.61 -2.80 -17.70
C GLU A 196 -1.05 -2.91 -16.24
N MET A 197 -0.95 -4.10 -15.69
CA MET A 197 -1.25 -4.31 -14.27
C MET A 197 0.00 -4.12 -13.41
N ILE A 198 -0.12 -3.37 -12.34
CA ILE A 198 0.95 -3.16 -11.35
C ILE A 198 0.50 -3.74 -10.00
N SER A 199 1.29 -4.66 -9.46
CA SER A 199 1.08 -5.26 -8.14
C SER A 199 2.41 -5.49 -7.43
N ASN A 200 2.40 -5.54 -6.09
CA ASN A 200 3.54 -6.00 -5.29
C ASN A 200 3.35 -7.44 -4.75
N ASP A 201 2.33 -8.13 -5.18
CA ASP A 201 2.10 -9.53 -4.86
C ASP A 201 2.80 -10.43 -5.89
N LYS A 202 3.88 -11.11 -5.45
CA LYS A 202 4.66 -12.00 -6.33
C LYS A 202 3.89 -13.23 -6.77
N ASP A 203 3.04 -13.76 -5.90
CA ASP A 203 2.26 -14.95 -6.20
C ASP A 203 1.16 -14.60 -7.20
N PHE A 204 0.50 -13.44 -7.03
CA PHE A 204 -0.47 -12.94 -7.97
C PHE A 204 0.15 -12.65 -9.36
N ILE A 205 1.30 -11.97 -9.41
CA ILE A 205 2.04 -11.72 -10.68
C ILE A 205 2.45 -13.05 -11.34
N LYS A 206 2.88 -14.03 -10.57
CA LYS A 206 3.21 -15.36 -11.09
C LYS A 206 1.98 -16.05 -11.69
N ALA A 207 0.84 -16.03 -11.01
CA ALA A 207 -0.41 -16.56 -11.54
C ALA A 207 -0.80 -15.89 -12.86
N ILE A 208 -0.72 -14.54 -12.93
CA ILE A 208 -0.98 -13.79 -14.16
C ILE A 208 -0.04 -14.23 -15.29
N SER A 209 1.25 -14.42 -15.03
CA SER A 209 2.22 -14.84 -16.06
C SER A 209 1.86 -16.19 -16.69
N GLU A 210 1.31 -17.10 -15.90
CA GLU A 210 0.84 -18.41 -16.37
C GLU A 210 -0.48 -18.36 -17.15
N LEU A 211 -1.27 -17.30 -16.93
CA LEU A 211 -2.58 -17.09 -17.55
C LEU A 211 -2.54 -16.15 -18.74
N ILE A 212 -1.40 -15.52 -19.02
CA ILE A 212 -1.29 -14.41 -19.97
C ILE A 212 -1.86 -14.70 -21.37
N HIS A 213 -1.81 -15.94 -21.81
CA HIS A 213 -2.30 -16.37 -23.11
C HIS A 213 -3.82 -16.52 -23.22
N VAL A 214 -4.54 -16.51 -22.08
CA VAL A 214 -6.02 -16.58 -22.03
C VAL A 214 -6.64 -15.30 -21.45
N LEU A 215 -5.83 -14.39 -20.93
CA LEU A 215 -6.29 -13.10 -20.41
C LEU A 215 -6.49 -12.07 -21.53
N SER A 216 -7.38 -11.11 -21.28
CA SER A 216 -7.62 -9.96 -22.17
C SER A 216 -6.58 -8.85 -22.05
N PHE A 217 -5.54 -9.01 -21.21
CA PHE A 217 -4.40 -8.13 -21.11
C PHE A 217 -3.10 -8.96 -21.11
N ASN A 218 -2.00 -8.34 -21.49
CA ASN A 218 -0.72 -9.04 -21.70
C ASN A 218 0.47 -8.32 -21.06
N LYS A 219 0.23 -7.30 -20.25
CA LYS A 219 1.27 -6.55 -19.56
C LYS A 219 1.03 -6.54 -18.06
N TYR A 220 2.09 -6.81 -17.32
CA TYR A 220 2.10 -6.74 -15.86
C TYR A 220 3.48 -6.34 -15.37
N MET A 221 3.55 -5.68 -14.21
CA MET A 221 4.79 -5.22 -13.60
C MET A 221 4.77 -5.45 -12.10
N TYR A 222 5.90 -5.87 -11.56
CA TYR A 222 6.11 -5.90 -10.12
C TYR A 222 6.48 -4.49 -9.63
N LEU A 223 5.77 -4.00 -8.62
CA LEU A 223 5.86 -2.61 -8.17
C LEU A 223 7.30 -2.17 -7.82
N GLU A 224 8.06 -3.01 -7.12
CA GLU A 224 9.43 -2.66 -6.72
C GLU A 224 10.39 -2.54 -7.92
N ASP A 225 10.06 -3.09 -9.08
CA ASP A 225 10.89 -2.93 -10.29
C ASP A 225 10.89 -1.49 -10.81
N LEU A 226 9.87 -0.70 -10.47
CA LEU A 226 9.85 0.75 -10.74
C LEU A 226 10.97 1.52 -10.04
N LEU A 227 11.52 0.98 -8.93
CA LEU A 227 12.62 1.62 -8.22
C LEU A 227 13.99 1.36 -8.85
N LYS A 228 14.08 0.37 -9.77
CA LYS A 228 15.33 -0.03 -10.42
C LYS A 228 15.62 0.75 -11.71
N ASN A 229 14.60 1.45 -12.22
CA ASN A 229 14.64 2.30 -13.41
C ASN A 229 14.63 3.78 -12.99
#